data_f30046e9aa6fa6c456e4d64463759eef
#
_entry.id   f30046e9aa6fa6c456e4d64463759eef
#
_cell.length_a   1.000
_cell.length_b   1.000
_cell.length_c   1.000
_cell.angle_alpha   90.00
_cell.angle_beta   90.00
_cell.angle_gamma   90.00
#
_symmetry.space_group_name_H-M   'P 1'
#
loop_
_entity.id
_entity.type
_entity.pdbx_description
1 polymer ?
#
loop_
_entity_poly.entity_id
_entity_poly.type
_entity_poly.pdbx_seq_one_letter_code
_entity_poly.pdbx_strand_id
1 'polypeptide(L)'
;MTTRVGINGFGRIGRQSLKAIIERTPEVEVVAVNDLVSTEMNALLFKRDSTYGMYQGTVEHTADAIIVDGREIKVLSEKDPANLPWGDLGVDIVIESTGRFTDATAAAGHIKAGARKVLISAPAKNEDVTIVLGVNEDQYDSSRHHIISNASCTTNCLAPAAKVVHDGWGIKRGLMNTIHSYTNDQNVLDVAHKDPRRARSAGQNIIPTTTGAAKALALVIPELKGKFDGFSLRVPTPTVSVVDFTAELEKPATVEELNAAFRAAAAGPMKGILGVEDGQLVSMDFKGDERSSIIDAPSTMSLGGSFIKVIAWYDNEWGYSCRVADLVKYMAERLA
;
A
#
# COMPACT_ATOMS: atom_id res chain seq x y z
N MET A 1 25.70 0.24 -8.62
CA MET A 1 25.82 0.22 -7.12
C MET A 1 24.49 -0.29 -6.60
N THR A 2 24.51 -1.05 -5.52
CA THR A 2 23.28 -1.53 -4.86
C THR A 2 22.63 -0.35 -4.14
N THR A 3 21.33 -0.12 -4.35
CA THR A 3 20.58 0.94 -3.67
C THR A 3 20.37 0.57 -2.20
N ARG A 4 20.78 1.46 -1.30
CA ARG A 4 20.67 1.25 0.16
C ARG A 4 19.40 1.87 0.71
N VAL A 5 18.66 1.10 1.48
CA VAL A 5 17.33 1.49 2.00
C VAL A 5 17.32 1.48 3.52
N GLY A 6 16.73 2.52 4.10
CA GLY A 6 16.34 2.57 5.51
C GLY A 6 14.83 2.42 5.67
N ILE A 7 14.38 1.76 6.73
CA ILE A 7 12.94 1.68 7.06
C ILE A 7 12.70 2.39 8.38
N ASN A 8 11.91 3.46 8.36
CA ASN A 8 11.44 4.14 9.56
C ASN A 8 10.05 3.67 9.95
N GLY A 9 9.93 3.01 11.09
CA GLY A 9 8.75 2.29 11.53
C GLY A 9 8.77 0.82 11.11
N PHE A 10 9.12 -0.07 12.03
CA PHE A 10 9.19 -1.50 11.78
C PHE A 10 7.92 -2.23 12.27
N GLY A 11 6.77 -1.56 12.06
CA GLY A 11 5.43 -2.10 12.30
C GLY A 11 5.01 -3.15 11.26
N ARG A 12 3.69 -3.35 11.08
CA ARG A 12 3.17 -4.31 10.08
C ARG A 12 3.73 -4.08 8.70
N ILE A 13 3.57 -2.86 8.15
CA ILE A 13 4.00 -2.54 6.78
C ILE A 13 5.53 -2.56 6.66
N GLY A 14 6.27 -1.99 7.62
CA GLY A 14 7.73 -2.02 7.57
C GLY A 14 8.31 -3.43 7.51
N ARG A 15 7.80 -4.35 8.36
CA ARG A 15 8.23 -5.76 8.35
C ARG A 15 7.85 -6.50 7.07
N GLN A 16 6.61 -6.31 6.57
CA GLN A 16 6.19 -6.95 5.32
C GLN A 16 6.94 -6.37 4.12
N SER A 17 7.23 -5.06 4.12
CA SER A 17 8.06 -4.44 3.07
C SER A 17 9.48 -5.00 3.05
N LEU A 18 10.10 -5.25 4.22
CA LEU A 18 11.40 -5.92 4.26
C LEU A 18 11.33 -7.33 3.66
N LYS A 19 10.29 -8.12 4.01
CA LYS A 19 10.09 -9.45 3.42
C LYS A 19 9.91 -9.37 1.91
N ALA A 20 9.06 -8.45 1.44
CA ALA A 20 8.82 -8.25 0.01
C ALA A 20 10.10 -7.82 -0.74
N ILE A 21 10.93 -6.95 -0.14
CA ILE A 21 12.22 -6.54 -0.71
C ILE A 21 13.16 -7.74 -0.83
N ILE A 22 13.27 -8.55 0.21
CA ILE A 22 14.13 -9.77 0.19
C ILE A 22 13.69 -10.72 -0.93
N GLU A 23 12.40 -10.90 -1.12
CA GLU A 23 11.85 -11.85 -2.10
C GLU A 23 11.89 -11.33 -3.55
N ARG A 24 11.71 -10.02 -3.75
CA ARG A 24 11.35 -9.46 -5.07
C ARG A 24 12.39 -8.54 -5.67
N THR A 25 13.24 -7.91 -4.85
CA THR A 25 14.14 -6.83 -5.30
C THR A 25 15.57 -7.07 -4.80
N PRO A 26 16.26 -8.11 -5.28
CA PRO A 26 17.60 -8.48 -4.80
C PRO A 26 18.66 -7.41 -5.05
N GLU A 27 18.40 -6.44 -5.94
CA GLU A 27 19.23 -5.27 -6.23
C GLU A 27 19.11 -4.15 -5.18
N VAL A 28 18.19 -4.27 -4.23
CA VAL A 28 17.96 -3.32 -3.14
C VAL A 28 18.45 -3.94 -1.82
N GLU A 29 19.18 -3.20 -1.02
CA GLU A 29 19.67 -3.63 0.28
C GLU A 29 19.06 -2.79 1.40
N VAL A 30 18.32 -3.41 2.31
CA VAL A 30 17.88 -2.76 3.55
C VAL A 30 19.02 -2.84 4.56
N VAL A 31 19.57 -1.69 4.93
CA VAL A 31 20.76 -1.59 5.81
C VAL A 31 20.43 -1.23 7.24
N ALA A 32 19.28 -0.60 7.47
CA ALA A 32 18.83 -0.24 8.81
C ALA A 32 17.32 -0.14 8.90
N VAL A 33 16.80 -0.42 10.08
CA VAL A 33 15.43 -0.15 10.49
C VAL A 33 15.42 0.72 11.74
N ASN A 34 14.45 1.60 11.85
CA ASN A 34 14.24 2.42 13.05
C ASN A 34 12.90 2.09 13.68
N ASP A 35 12.91 1.70 14.95
CA ASP A 35 11.70 1.49 15.75
C ASP A 35 12.02 1.73 17.24
N LEU A 36 11.00 2.05 18.03
CA LEU A 36 11.18 2.40 19.45
C LEU A 36 11.12 1.18 20.40
N VAL A 37 11.00 -0.04 19.85
CA VAL A 37 11.03 -1.28 20.60
C VAL A 37 12.42 -1.93 20.55
N SER A 38 12.68 -2.90 21.43
CA SER A 38 13.98 -3.58 21.49
C SER A 38 14.29 -4.37 20.20
N THR A 39 15.56 -4.60 19.93
CA THR A 39 16.04 -5.42 18.82
C THR A 39 15.51 -6.85 18.87
N GLU A 40 15.47 -7.45 20.08
CA GLU A 40 14.88 -8.77 20.33
C GLU A 40 13.39 -8.80 19.91
N MET A 41 12.60 -7.78 20.28
CA MET A 41 11.18 -7.69 19.92
C MET A 41 11.01 -7.52 18.41
N ASN A 42 11.84 -6.71 17.77
CA ASN A 42 11.84 -6.55 16.31
C ASN A 42 12.14 -7.88 15.59
N ALA A 43 13.15 -8.63 16.05
CA ALA A 43 13.49 -9.95 15.53
C ALA A 43 12.36 -10.96 15.73
N LEU A 44 11.76 -11.00 16.95
CA LEU A 44 10.63 -11.88 17.25
C LEU A 44 9.44 -11.61 16.31
N LEU A 45 9.04 -10.34 16.18
CA LEU A 45 7.88 -9.95 15.36
C LEU A 45 8.15 -10.07 13.85
N PHE A 46 9.40 -10.00 13.42
CA PHE A 46 9.77 -10.30 12.04
C PHE A 46 9.69 -11.81 11.75
N LYS A 47 10.22 -12.64 12.68
CA LYS A 47 10.21 -14.10 12.55
C LYS A 47 8.81 -14.69 12.68
N ARG A 48 7.97 -14.16 13.58
CA ARG A 48 6.66 -14.70 13.94
C ARG A 48 5.56 -13.73 13.51
N ASP A 49 4.67 -14.17 12.65
CA ASP A 49 3.55 -13.38 12.17
C ASP A 49 2.27 -14.20 12.29
N SER A 50 1.29 -13.68 13.06
CA SER A 50 0.03 -14.39 13.30
C SER A 50 -0.82 -14.50 12.03
N THR A 51 -0.66 -13.58 11.08
CA THR A 51 -1.43 -13.54 9.84
C THR A 51 -0.77 -14.38 8.75
N TYR A 52 0.56 -14.20 8.53
CA TYR A 52 1.28 -14.82 7.41
C TYR A 52 2.14 -16.02 7.83
N GLY A 53 2.17 -16.32 9.12
CA GLY A 53 2.96 -17.43 9.62
C GLY A 53 4.43 -17.07 9.88
N MET A 54 5.24 -18.08 10.03
CA MET A 54 6.64 -17.92 10.39
C MET A 54 7.49 -17.63 9.14
N TYR A 55 8.39 -16.64 9.24
CA TYR A 55 9.41 -16.43 8.20
C TYR A 55 10.26 -17.67 8.03
N GLN A 56 10.45 -18.13 6.81
CA GLN A 56 11.09 -19.44 6.54
C GLN A 56 12.61 -19.39 6.66
N GLY A 57 13.24 -18.23 6.45
CA GLY A 57 14.68 -18.03 6.61
C GLY A 57 15.13 -17.93 8.08
N THR A 58 16.40 -17.65 8.32
CA THR A 58 16.98 -17.45 9.64
C THR A 58 16.74 -16.03 10.13
N VAL A 59 16.48 -15.86 11.41
CA VAL A 59 16.39 -14.56 12.07
C VAL A 59 17.08 -14.64 13.42
N GLU A 60 18.14 -13.87 13.58
CA GLU A 60 18.90 -13.70 14.80
C GLU A 60 18.95 -12.21 15.18
N HIS A 61 19.48 -11.88 16.35
CA HIS A 61 19.69 -10.50 16.75
C HIS A 61 20.93 -10.35 17.63
N THR A 62 21.50 -9.16 17.59
CA THR A 62 22.52 -8.66 18.52
C THR A 62 21.90 -7.56 19.40
N ALA A 63 22.71 -6.82 20.11
CA ALA A 63 22.23 -5.66 20.89
C ALA A 63 21.70 -4.50 20.02
N ASP A 64 22.21 -4.39 18.78
CA ASP A 64 21.99 -3.24 17.89
C ASP A 64 21.61 -3.61 16.44
N ALA A 65 21.43 -4.90 16.14
CA ALA A 65 21.08 -5.36 14.81
C ALA A 65 20.13 -6.59 14.83
N ILE A 66 19.32 -6.73 13.80
CA ILE A 66 18.69 -8.00 13.42
C ILE A 66 19.50 -8.62 12.29
N ILE A 67 19.62 -9.94 12.29
CA ILE A 67 20.35 -10.69 11.25
C ILE A 67 19.34 -11.57 10.54
N VAL A 68 19.07 -11.26 9.28
CA VAL A 68 18.10 -11.98 8.45
C VAL A 68 18.84 -12.69 7.33
N ASP A 69 18.80 -14.02 7.32
CA ASP A 69 19.50 -14.87 6.34
C ASP A 69 21.00 -14.53 6.24
N GLY A 70 21.62 -14.25 7.40
CA GLY A 70 23.03 -13.88 7.51
C GLY A 70 23.34 -12.42 7.16
N ARG A 71 22.35 -11.61 6.77
CA ARG A 71 22.54 -10.18 6.49
C ARG A 71 22.23 -9.36 7.73
N GLU A 72 23.18 -8.54 8.15
CA GLU A 72 23.01 -7.64 9.29
C GLU A 72 22.22 -6.38 8.88
N ILE A 73 21.16 -6.08 9.63
CA ILE A 73 20.33 -4.88 9.47
C ILE A 73 20.37 -4.14 10.79
N LYS A 74 20.92 -2.93 10.79
CA LYS A 74 21.06 -2.11 11.98
C LYS A 74 19.68 -1.72 12.55
N VAL A 75 19.55 -1.77 13.88
CA VAL A 75 18.31 -1.34 14.56
C VAL A 75 18.60 -0.03 15.28
N LEU A 76 17.88 1.00 14.87
CA LEU A 76 17.94 2.34 15.46
C LEU A 76 16.71 2.57 16.33
N SER A 77 16.81 3.52 17.29
CA SER A 77 15.69 3.87 18.19
C SER A 77 15.62 5.39 18.37
N GLU A 78 15.33 6.08 17.28
CA GLU A 78 15.28 7.54 17.23
C GLU A 78 13.85 8.02 16.94
N LYS A 79 13.39 9.02 17.68
CA LYS A 79 12.03 9.59 17.53
C LYS A 79 11.94 10.64 16.44
N ASP A 80 12.99 11.44 16.29
CA ASP A 80 13.03 12.51 15.30
C ASP A 80 13.75 12.04 14.03
N PRO A 81 13.09 12.01 12.88
CA PRO A 81 13.70 11.59 11.62
C PRO A 81 14.97 12.36 11.25
N ALA A 82 15.09 13.62 11.69
CA ALA A 82 16.23 14.46 11.37
C ALA A 82 17.52 14.04 12.09
N ASN A 83 17.43 13.24 13.16
CA ASN A 83 18.58 12.75 13.92
C ASN A 83 19.02 11.33 13.51
N LEU A 84 18.35 10.71 12.56
CA LEU A 84 18.71 9.38 12.06
C LEU A 84 20.01 9.46 11.21
N PRO A 85 20.95 8.52 11.35
CA PRO A 85 22.24 8.58 10.67
C PRO A 85 22.19 8.08 9.23
N TRP A 86 21.19 8.52 8.44
CA TRP A 86 21.00 8.01 7.07
C TRP A 86 22.20 8.31 6.17
N GLY A 87 22.79 9.50 6.30
CA GLY A 87 23.98 9.88 5.54
C GLY A 87 25.17 8.99 5.87
N ASP A 88 25.44 8.73 7.16
CA ASP A 88 26.54 7.89 7.62
C ASP A 88 26.38 6.43 7.19
N LEU A 89 25.12 5.98 7.09
CA LEU A 89 24.77 4.63 6.62
C LEU A 89 24.68 4.53 5.10
N GLY A 90 24.86 5.63 4.37
CA GLY A 90 24.77 5.70 2.93
C GLY A 90 23.37 5.31 2.40
N VAL A 91 22.31 5.66 3.12
CA VAL A 91 20.94 5.37 2.74
C VAL A 91 20.51 6.28 1.60
N ASP A 92 20.11 5.68 0.48
CA ASP A 92 19.57 6.38 -0.67
C ASP A 92 18.08 6.67 -0.50
N ILE A 93 17.30 5.66 -0.11
CA ILE A 93 15.83 5.74 -0.01
C ILE A 93 15.41 5.36 1.40
N VAL A 94 14.54 6.17 2.02
CA VAL A 94 13.87 5.82 3.27
C VAL A 94 12.42 5.44 2.98
N ILE A 95 12.00 4.27 3.47
CA ILE A 95 10.59 3.89 3.57
C ILE A 95 10.06 4.44 4.90
N GLU A 96 9.18 5.44 4.84
CA GLU A 96 8.49 5.99 6.00
C GLU A 96 7.20 5.21 6.24
N SER A 97 7.20 4.35 7.24
CA SER A 97 6.08 3.44 7.57
C SER A 97 5.61 3.52 9.03
N THR A 98 5.93 4.62 9.73
CA THR A 98 5.44 4.86 11.09
C THR A 98 3.97 5.25 11.14
N GLY A 99 3.41 5.78 10.05
CA GLY A 99 2.10 6.41 9.99
C GLY A 99 2.03 7.78 10.71
N ARG A 100 3.16 8.30 11.21
CA ARG A 100 3.25 9.59 11.91
C ARG A 100 3.71 10.73 11.00
N PHE A 101 4.68 10.47 10.15
CA PHE A 101 5.30 11.47 9.28
C PHE A 101 4.69 11.40 7.87
N THR A 102 3.36 11.54 7.79
CA THR A 102 2.60 11.53 6.53
C THR A 102 2.48 12.90 5.88
N ASP A 103 2.95 13.96 6.55
CA ASP A 103 3.14 15.26 5.94
C ASP A 103 4.59 15.39 5.47
N ALA A 104 4.78 15.75 4.19
CA ALA A 104 6.11 15.86 3.59
C ALA A 104 7.01 16.86 4.32
N THR A 105 6.45 17.89 4.96
CA THR A 105 7.23 18.85 5.75
C THR A 105 7.89 18.19 6.97
N ALA A 106 7.21 17.22 7.57
CA ALA A 106 7.78 16.43 8.67
C ALA A 106 8.70 15.31 8.14
N ALA A 107 8.30 14.62 7.06
CA ALA A 107 9.10 13.59 6.41
C ALA A 107 10.43 14.13 5.83
N ALA A 108 10.50 15.42 5.51
CA ALA A 108 11.73 16.10 5.10
C ALA A 108 12.87 15.99 6.13
N GLY A 109 12.58 15.62 7.39
CA GLY A 109 13.58 15.25 8.37
C GLY A 109 14.53 14.17 7.88
N HIS A 110 14.05 13.18 7.14
CA HIS A 110 14.88 12.13 6.55
C HIS A 110 15.85 12.65 5.50
N ILE A 111 15.44 13.63 4.69
CA ILE A 111 16.32 14.27 3.69
C ILE A 111 17.44 15.07 4.42
N LYS A 112 17.07 15.79 5.50
CA LYS A 112 18.06 16.51 6.34
C LYS A 112 19.06 15.56 7.00
N ALA A 113 18.61 14.35 7.32
CA ALA A 113 19.42 13.27 7.88
C ALA A 113 20.32 12.56 6.84
N GLY A 114 20.27 12.97 5.57
CA GLY A 114 21.17 12.49 4.51
C GLY A 114 20.56 11.49 3.53
N ALA A 115 19.29 11.11 3.66
CA ALA A 115 18.62 10.32 2.64
C ALA A 115 18.37 11.14 1.36
N ARG A 116 18.43 10.50 0.20
CA ARG A 116 18.19 11.16 -1.10
C ARG A 116 16.70 11.22 -1.43
N LYS A 117 15.95 10.20 -1.04
CA LYS A 117 14.51 10.04 -1.30
C LYS A 117 13.78 9.51 -0.07
N VAL A 118 12.50 9.86 0.02
CA VAL A 118 11.58 9.32 1.03
C VAL A 118 10.35 8.76 0.33
N LEU A 119 10.01 7.51 0.61
CA LEU A 119 8.77 6.88 0.20
C LEU A 119 7.84 6.74 1.40
N ILE A 120 6.78 7.54 1.44
CA ILE A 120 5.75 7.46 2.49
C ILE A 120 4.77 6.33 2.13
N SER A 121 4.67 5.32 2.99
CA SER A 121 3.78 4.17 2.84
C SER A 121 2.35 4.46 3.32
N ALA A 122 1.83 5.62 3.00
CA ALA A 122 0.49 6.09 3.35
C ALA A 122 0.08 7.24 2.43
N PRO A 123 -1.22 7.61 2.36
CA PRO A 123 -1.63 8.88 1.78
C PRO A 123 -0.92 10.03 2.49
N ALA A 124 -0.29 10.90 1.72
CA ALA A 124 0.51 11.99 2.26
C ALA A 124 -0.17 13.35 2.11
N LYS A 125 0.49 14.38 2.63
CA LYS A 125 0.18 15.80 2.39
C LYS A 125 1.45 16.51 2.00
N ASN A 126 1.34 17.47 1.09
CA ASN A 126 2.46 18.29 0.63
C ASN A 126 3.60 17.47 0.00
N GLU A 127 3.35 16.22 -0.37
CA GLU A 127 4.29 15.39 -1.10
C GLU A 127 4.55 15.91 -2.51
N ASP A 128 5.72 15.60 -3.07
CA ASP A 128 6.08 16.03 -4.41
C ASP A 128 5.21 15.32 -5.47
N VAL A 129 4.91 14.04 -5.23
CA VAL A 129 4.06 13.24 -6.11
C VAL A 129 3.48 12.03 -5.36
N THR A 130 2.25 11.67 -5.70
CA THR A 130 1.64 10.39 -5.29
C THR A 130 1.68 9.43 -6.48
N ILE A 131 2.27 8.24 -6.29
CA ILE A 131 2.43 7.22 -7.33
C ILE A 131 1.65 5.95 -6.98
N VAL A 132 0.91 5.45 -7.96
CA VAL A 132 0.32 4.11 -7.97
C VAL A 132 0.83 3.41 -9.22
N LEU A 133 1.63 2.36 -9.03
CA LEU A 133 2.20 1.57 -10.12
C LEU A 133 1.10 0.95 -10.99
N GLY A 134 1.29 0.97 -12.31
CA GLY A 134 0.30 0.58 -13.31
C GLY A 134 -0.72 1.69 -13.64
N VAL A 135 -0.62 2.87 -13.01
CA VAL A 135 -1.56 3.98 -13.21
C VAL A 135 -0.88 5.26 -13.65
N ASN A 136 0.17 5.70 -12.92
CA ASN A 136 0.82 7.00 -13.16
C ASN A 136 2.31 7.03 -12.81
N GLU A 137 3.00 5.91 -12.81
CA GLU A 137 4.44 5.85 -12.49
C GLU A 137 5.32 6.68 -13.44
N ASP A 138 4.85 6.94 -14.65
CA ASP A 138 5.48 7.81 -15.62
C ASP A 138 5.59 9.29 -15.19
N GLN A 139 4.77 9.70 -14.20
CA GLN A 139 4.84 11.03 -13.60
C GLN A 139 6.05 11.19 -12.66
N TYR A 140 6.72 10.10 -12.27
CA TYR A 140 7.89 10.19 -11.39
C TYR A 140 9.08 10.79 -12.11
N ASP A 141 9.57 11.91 -11.60
CA ASP A 141 10.80 12.59 -12.03
C ASP A 141 11.81 12.60 -10.89
N SER A 142 12.88 11.80 -11.01
CA SER A 142 13.90 11.67 -9.97
C SER A 142 14.64 12.97 -9.67
N SER A 143 14.73 13.90 -10.62
CA SER A 143 15.41 15.18 -10.42
C SER A 143 14.59 16.18 -9.59
N ARG A 144 13.27 16.00 -9.53
CA ARG A 144 12.31 16.94 -8.93
C ARG A 144 11.60 16.38 -7.70
N HIS A 145 11.34 15.05 -7.68
CA HIS A 145 10.56 14.41 -6.65
C HIS A 145 11.46 13.73 -5.62
N HIS A 146 11.41 14.21 -4.40
CA HIS A 146 12.21 13.72 -3.28
C HIS A 146 11.37 13.05 -2.21
N ILE A 147 10.13 13.47 -2.02
CA ILE A 147 9.19 12.88 -1.06
C ILE A 147 7.96 12.38 -1.81
N ILE A 148 7.86 11.07 -1.91
CA ILE A 148 6.89 10.36 -2.73
C ILE A 148 5.89 9.65 -1.81
N SER A 149 4.60 9.68 -2.16
CA SER A 149 3.58 8.86 -1.51
C SER A 149 3.23 7.65 -2.37
N ASN A 150 3.16 6.46 -1.77
CA ASN A 150 2.59 5.27 -2.41
C ASN A 150 1.07 5.17 -2.23
N ALA A 151 0.40 6.26 -1.88
CA ALA A 151 -1.03 6.30 -1.58
C ALA A 151 -1.42 5.27 -0.48
N SER A 152 -2.67 4.82 -0.44
CA SER A 152 -3.14 3.76 0.45
C SER A 152 -3.25 2.41 -0.27
N CYS A 153 -3.34 1.32 0.49
CA CYS A 153 -3.67 0.00 -0.04
C CYS A 153 -5.00 0.00 -0.83
N THR A 154 -5.99 0.72 -0.31
CA THR A 154 -7.30 0.89 -0.98
C THR A 154 -7.17 1.66 -2.29
N THR A 155 -6.35 2.74 -2.34
CA THR A 155 -6.09 3.48 -3.58
C THR A 155 -5.36 2.61 -4.60
N ASN A 156 -4.40 1.81 -4.15
CA ASN A 156 -3.69 0.86 -5.01
C ASN A 156 -4.60 -0.22 -5.60
N CYS A 157 -5.69 -0.60 -4.90
CA CYS A 157 -6.70 -1.50 -5.43
C CYS A 157 -7.67 -0.78 -6.39
N LEU A 158 -8.19 0.38 -5.99
CA LEU A 158 -9.21 1.11 -6.74
C LEU A 158 -8.68 1.70 -8.05
N ALA A 159 -7.48 2.30 -8.02
CA ALA A 159 -7.00 3.10 -9.14
C ALA A 159 -6.76 2.29 -10.42
N PRO A 160 -6.13 1.09 -10.40
CA PRO A 160 -6.01 0.26 -11.60
C PRO A 160 -7.37 -0.14 -12.19
N ALA A 161 -8.31 -0.54 -11.33
CA ALA A 161 -9.66 -0.91 -11.77
C ALA A 161 -10.41 0.28 -12.36
N ALA A 162 -10.37 1.44 -11.70
CA ALA A 162 -11.01 2.66 -12.18
C ALA A 162 -10.37 3.19 -13.48
N LYS A 163 -9.05 3.05 -13.63
CA LYS A 163 -8.33 3.45 -14.86
C LYS A 163 -8.79 2.65 -16.06
N VAL A 164 -8.87 1.32 -15.95
CA VAL A 164 -9.36 0.46 -17.05
C VAL A 164 -10.77 0.87 -17.48
N VAL A 165 -11.66 1.09 -16.52
CA VAL A 165 -13.05 1.51 -16.82
C VAL A 165 -13.08 2.91 -17.43
N HIS A 166 -12.31 3.85 -16.87
CA HIS A 166 -12.29 5.24 -17.35
C HIS A 166 -11.74 5.36 -18.77
N ASP A 167 -10.60 4.70 -19.04
CA ASP A 167 -9.95 4.71 -20.34
C ASP A 167 -10.83 4.09 -21.44
N GLY A 168 -11.63 3.04 -21.09
CA GLY A 168 -12.51 2.37 -22.05
C GLY A 168 -13.83 3.11 -22.32
N TRP A 169 -14.47 3.58 -21.26
CA TRP A 169 -15.87 4.03 -21.35
C TRP A 169 -16.13 5.43 -20.79
N GLY A 170 -15.16 6.05 -20.12
CA GLY A 170 -15.33 7.32 -19.41
C GLY A 170 -16.23 7.15 -18.18
N ILE A 171 -15.73 7.61 -17.03
CA ILE A 171 -16.52 7.66 -15.79
C ILE A 171 -17.05 9.07 -15.62
N LYS A 172 -18.38 9.22 -15.56
CA LYS A 172 -19.05 10.47 -15.23
C LYS A 172 -18.98 10.77 -13.74
N ARG A 173 -19.32 9.78 -12.92
CA ARG A 173 -19.29 9.82 -11.44
C ARG A 173 -19.32 8.40 -10.87
N GLY A 174 -18.85 8.26 -9.64
CA GLY A 174 -18.86 6.98 -8.95
C GLY A 174 -18.84 7.11 -7.44
N LEU A 175 -19.26 6.05 -6.79
CA LEU A 175 -19.14 5.86 -5.36
C LEU A 175 -18.35 4.59 -5.08
N MET A 176 -17.51 4.62 -4.07
CA MET A 176 -16.80 3.43 -3.62
C MET A 176 -17.04 3.18 -2.14
N ASN A 177 -17.08 1.92 -1.80
CA ASN A 177 -16.98 1.46 -0.44
C ASN A 177 -15.83 0.44 -0.35
N THR A 178 -15.00 0.52 0.68
CA THR A 178 -14.09 -0.57 0.97
C THR A 178 -14.55 -1.31 2.22
N ILE A 179 -14.81 -2.60 2.06
CA ILE A 179 -15.03 -3.53 3.18
C ILE A 179 -13.63 -3.99 3.59
N HIS A 180 -13.13 -3.40 4.67
CA HIS A 180 -11.71 -3.43 5.00
C HIS A 180 -11.45 -4.19 6.30
N SER A 181 -10.44 -5.02 6.30
CA SER A 181 -9.93 -5.64 7.52
C SER A 181 -9.58 -4.60 8.58
N TYR A 182 -9.66 -4.96 9.86
CA TYR A 182 -9.23 -4.07 10.93
C TYR A 182 -7.71 -3.81 10.84
N THR A 183 -7.28 -2.67 11.34
CA THR A 183 -5.89 -2.24 11.36
C THR A 183 -5.51 -1.73 12.76
N ASN A 184 -4.22 -1.53 13.02
CA ASN A 184 -3.72 -1.13 14.35
C ASN A 184 -4.16 0.26 14.82
N ASP A 185 -4.87 1.02 14.01
CA ASP A 185 -5.54 2.25 14.42
C ASP A 185 -6.91 1.98 15.11
N GLN A 186 -7.33 0.71 15.19
CA GLN A 186 -8.51 0.25 15.88
C GLN A 186 -8.12 -0.50 17.15
N ASN A 187 -9.02 -0.46 18.14
CA ASN A 187 -8.79 -1.10 19.42
C ASN A 187 -9.47 -2.47 19.50
N VAL A 188 -8.85 -3.39 20.23
CA VAL A 188 -9.43 -4.73 20.46
C VAL A 188 -10.73 -4.63 21.28
N LEU A 189 -10.74 -3.80 22.33
CA LEU A 189 -11.91 -3.51 23.17
C LEU A 189 -12.29 -2.03 23.07
N ASP A 190 -13.46 -1.68 23.60
CA ASP A 190 -13.95 -0.31 23.65
C ASP A 190 -12.99 0.58 24.46
N VAL A 191 -12.39 1.57 23.82
CA VAL A 191 -11.49 2.54 24.44
C VAL A 191 -11.52 3.87 23.69
N ALA A 192 -11.20 4.96 24.36
CA ALA A 192 -11.25 6.30 23.79
C ALA A 192 -10.43 6.41 22.50
N HIS A 193 -11.03 6.96 21.47
CA HIS A 193 -10.43 7.26 20.19
C HIS A 193 -11.01 8.58 19.64
N LYS A 194 -10.24 9.33 18.81
CA LYS A 194 -10.72 10.58 18.19
C LYS A 194 -11.93 10.38 17.26
N ASP A 195 -12.05 9.21 16.64
CA ASP A 195 -13.24 8.78 15.89
C ASP A 195 -14.07 7.89 16.83
N PRO A 196 -15.31 8.30 17.22
CA PRO A 196 -16.16 7.53 18.14
C PRO A 196 -16.50 6.13 17.63
N ARG A 197 -16.55 5.91 16.32
CA ARG A 197 -16.81 4.59 15.74
C ARG A 197 -15.60 3.66 15.87
N ARG A 198 -14.37 4.18 15.68
CA ARG A 198 -13.13 3.42 15.90
C ARG A 198 -12.81 3.20 17.39
N ALA A 199 -13.50 3.87 18.28
CA ALA A 199 -13.43 3.61 19.73
C ALA A 199 -14.03 2.27 20.13
N ARG A 200 -14.77 1.62 19.21
CA ARG A 200 -15.48 0.36 19.50
C ARG A 200 -14.63 -0.84 19.08
N SER A 201 -14.88 -1.96 19.78
CA SER A 201 -14.17 -3.23 19.60
C SER A 201 -14.13 -3.67 18.13
N ALA A 202 -12.91 -3.78 17.57
CA ALA A 202 -12.67 -4.11 16.17
C ALA A 202 -13.12 -5.53 15.82
N GLY A 203 -12.98 -6.47 16.75
CA GLY A 203 -13.29 -7.90 16.53
C GLY A 203 -14.78 -8.26 16.60
N GLN A 204 -15.65 -7.29 16.97
CA GLN A 204 -17.07 -7.56 17.23
C GLN A 204 -18.02 -6.68 16.42
N ASN A 205 -17.50 -5.71 15.67
CA ASN A 205 -18.33 -4.71 15.01
C ASN A 205 -17.97 -4.52 13.53
N ILE A 206 -18.99 -4.22 12.72
CA ILE A 206 -18.82 -3.57 11.44
C ILE A 206 -18.79 -2.07 11.70
N ILE A 207 -17.68 -1.42 11.38
CA ILE A 207 -17.42 -0.03 11.77
C ILE A 207 -17.36 0.88 10.53
N PRO A 208 -18.38 1.69 10.24
CA PRO A 208 -18.31 2.71 9.20
C PRO A 208 -17.30 3.79 9.61
N THR A 209 -16.41 4.16 8.69
CA THR A 209 -15.41 5.20 8.93
C THR A 209 -14.99 5.87 7.62
N THR A 210 -14.32 6.99 7.72
CA THR A 210 -13.84 7.71 6.55
C THR A 210 -12.66 7.00 5.87
N THR A 211 -12.53 7.22 4.56
CA THR A 211 -11.33 6.86 3.79
C THR A 211 -10.92 8.01 2.88
N GLY A 212 -9.62 8.20 2.73
CA GLY A 212 -9.07 9.15 1.75
C GLY A 212 -8.90 8.57 0.34
N ALA A 213 -9.21 7.29 0.14
CA ALA A 213 -8.88 6.58 -1.11
C ALA A 213 -9.58 7.15 -2.34
N ALA A 214 -10.87 7.51 -2.22
CA ALA A 214 -11.61 8.13 -3.32
C ALA A 214 -11.04 9.51 -3.72
N LYS A 215 -10.60 10.30 -2.73
CA LYS A 215 -9.95 11.60 -2.99
C LYS A 215 -8.56 11.44 -3.58
N ALA A 216 -7.80 10.44 -3.11
CA ALA A 216 -6.48 10.12 -3.61
C ALA A 216 -6.51 9.63 -5.08
N LEU A 217 -7.64 9.06 -5.54
CA LEU A 217 -7.82 8.69 -6.95
C LEU A 217 -7.60 9.88 -7.89
N ALA A 218 -8.03 11.07 -7.51
CA ALA A 218 -7.84 12.29 -8.30
C ALA A 218 -6.38 12.77 -8.37
N LEU A 219 -5.49 12.28 -7.51
CA LEU A 219 -4.06 12.59 -7.58
C LEU A 219 -3.35 11.75 -8.65
N VAL A 220 -3.86 10.55 -8.92
CA VAL A 220 -3.26 9.60 -9.85
C VAL A 220 -4.02 9.47 -11.18
N ILE A 221 -5.30 9.84 -11.20
CA ILE A 221 -6.15 9.96 -12.40
C ILE A 221 -6.86 11.32 -12.31
N PRO A 222 -6.21 12.41 -12.77
CA PRO A 222 -6.73 13.79 -12.60
C PRO A 222 -8.12 14.03 -13.21
N GLU A 223 -8.47 13.29 -14.25
CA GLU A 223 -9.76 13.36 -14.95
C GLU A 223 -10.94 12.94 -14.04
N LEU A 224 -10.65 12.20 -12.97
CA LEU A 224 -11.65 11.77 -11.99
C LEU A 224 -11.80 12.73 -10.80
N LYS A 225 -11.15 13.91 -10.85
CA LYS A 225 -11.28 14.92 -9.80
C LYS A 225 -12.73 15.34 -9.61
N GLY A 226 -13.24 15.17 -8.38
CA GLY A 226 -14.62 15.51 -8.02
C GLY A 226 -15.69 14.54 -8.51
N LYS A 227 -15.29 13.46 -9.20
CA LYS A 227 -16.21 12.46 -9.75
C LYS A 227 -16.38 11.23 -8.84
N PHE A 228 -15.50 11.05 -7.84
CA PHE A 228 -15.54 9.93 -6.90
C PHE A 228 -15.62 10.40 -5.45
N ASP A 229 -16.46 9.73 -4.66
CA ASP A 229 -16.47 9.81 -3.20
C ASP A 229 -16.72 8.40 -2.62
N GLY A 230 -16.57 8.25 -1.29
CA GLY A 230 -16.78 6.97 -0.66
C GLY A 230 -16.37 6.94 0.81
N PHE A 231 -16.53 5.75 1.40
CA PHE A 231 -16.20 5.50 2.79
C PHE A 231 -15.70 4.08 3.00
N SER A 232 -15.39 3.70 4.23
CA SER A 232 -14.92 2.37 4.59
C SER A 232 -15.84 1.73 5.62
N LEU A 233 -16.07 0.42 5.47
CA LEU A 233 -16.61 -0.44 6.51
C LEU A 233 -15.48 -1.32 7.03
N ARG A 234 -15.06 -1.14 8.28
CA ARG A 234 -14.13 -2.06 8.94
C ARG A 234 -14.88 -3.30 9.40
N VAL A 235 -14.33 -4.47 9.14
CA VAL A 235 -14.93 -5.77 9.46
C VAL A 235 -13.98 -6.63 10.31
N PRO A 236 -14.49 -7.62 11.06
CA PRO A 236 -13.68 -8.47 11.96
C PRO A 236 -12.85 -9.52 11.21
N THR A 237 -12.04 -9.12 10.25
CA THR A 237 -11.08 -9.98 9.54
C THR A 237 -9.66 -9.43 9.72
N PRO A 238 -8.63 -10.30 9.85
CA PRO A 238 -7.26 -9.86 10.15
C PRO A 238 -6.53 -9.27 8.94
N THR A 239 -6.86 -9.71 7.75
CA THR A 239 -6.31 -9.23 6.47
C THR A 239 -7.27 -9.56 5.33
N VAL A 240 -6.95 -9.07 4.17
CA VAL A 240 -7.72 -9.07 2.92
C VAL A 240 -8.96 -8.19 3.02
N SER A 241 -9.04 -7.29 2.10
CA SER A 241 -10.10 -6.29 1.96
C SER A 241 -10.68 -6.35 0.56
N VAL A 242 -11.83 -5.72 0.37
CA VAL A 242 -12.48 -5.64 -0.94
C VAL A 242 -12.94 -4.20 -1.20
N VAL A 243 -12.70 -3.73 -2.41
CA VAL A 243 -13.31 -2.50 -2.94
C VAL A 243 -14.57 -2.89 -3.71
N ASP A 244 -15.66 -2.25 -3.36
CA ASP A 244 -16.91 -2.21 -4.12
C ASP A 244 -17.04 -0.81 -4.70
N PHE A 245 -16.88 -0.63 -6.00
CA PHE A 245 -17.17 0.64 -6.62
C PHE A 245 -18.28 0.53 -7.66
N THR A 246 -19.12 1.56 -7.68
CA THR A 246 -20.23 1.72 -8.61
C THR A 246 -20.02 2.99 -9.38
N ALA A 247 -20.18 2.97 -10.70
CA ALA A 247 -19.94 4.13 -11.55
C ALA A 247 -21.00 4.28 -12.65
N GLU A 248 -21.31 5.52 -12.98
CA GLU A 248 -22.04 5.91 -14.18
C GLU A 248 -21.03 6.20 -15.29
N LEU A 249 -21.20 5.55 -16.44
CA LEU A 249 -20.32 5.64 -17.60
C LEU A 249 -20.83 6.65 -18.63
N GLU A 250 -19.91 7.19 -19.43
CA GLU A 250 -20.24 8.03 -20.59
C GLU A 250 -20.70 7.19 -21.79
N LYS A 251 -20.10 6.00 -21.96
CA LYS A 251 -20.46 5.04 -23.00
C LYS A 251 -20.98 3.76 -22.33
N PRO A 252 -21.97 3.07 -22.91
CA PRO A 252 -22.45 1.81 -22.37
C PRO A 252 -21.35 0.73 -22.44
N ALA A 253 -21.38 -0.19 -21.47
CA ALA A 253 -20.52 -1.38 -21.41
C ALA A 253 -21.32 -2.59 -20.96
N THR A 254 -21.08 -3.74 -21.56
CA THR A 254 -21.56 -5.02 -21.05
C THR A 254 -20.60 -5.59 -20.01
N VAL A 255 -21.04 -6.59 -19.25
CA VAL A 255 -20.20 -7.32 -18.30
C VAL A 255 -19.02 -7.99 -19.01
N GLU A 256 -19.29 -8.58 -20.17
CA GLU A 256 -18.29 -9.27 -20.99
C GLU A 256 -17.19 -8.32 -21.46
N GLU A 257 -17.56 -7.12 -21.93
CA GLU A 257 -16.61 -6.09 -22.36
C GLU A 257 -15.74 -5.60 -21.20
N LEU A 258 -16.35 -5.33 -20.04
CA LEU A 258 -15.63 -4.91 -18.84
C LEU A 258 -14.62 -5.97 -18.42
N ASN A 259 -15.06 -7.23 -18.27
CA ASN A 259 -14.20 -8.33 -17.85
C ASN A 259 -13.09 -8.62 -18.89
N ALA A 260 -13.38 -8.49 -20.18
CA ALA A 260 -12.38 -8.62 -21.24
C ALA A 260 -11.30 -7.52 -21.15
N ALA A 261 -11.70 -6.27 -20.89
CA ALA A 261 -10.77 -5.16 -20.71
C ALA A 261 -9.88 -5.35 -19.47
N PHE A 262 -10.44 -5.81 -18.34
CA PHE A 262 -9.65 -6.15 -17.16
C PHE A 262 -8.63 -7.26 -17.44
N ARG A 263 -9.03 -8.32 -18.17
CA ARG A 263 -8.10 -9.39 -18.56
C ARG A 263 -6.99 -8.89 -19.47
N ALA A 264 -7.32 -8.04 -20.44
CA ALA A 264 -6.34 -7.44 -21.34
C ALA A 264 -5.33 -6.56 -20.56
N ALA A 265 -5.80 -5.74 -19.63
CA ALA A 265 -4.94 -4.93 -18.80
C ALA A 265 -4.04 -5.80 -17.89
N ALA A 266 -4.59 -6.84 -17.27
CA ALA A 266 -3.87 -7.78 -16.40
C ALA A 266 -2.80 -8.60 -17.18
N ALA A 267 -3.06 -8.95 -18.43
CA ALA A 267 -2.09 -9.64 -19.27
C ALA A 267 -1.04 -8.69 -19.90
N GLY A 268 -1.33 -7.40 -19.95
CA GLY A 268 -0.55 -6.36 -20.61
C GLY A 268 0.06 -5.35 -19.64
N PRO A 269 -0.34 -4.05 -19.72
CA PRO A 269 0.35 -2.96 -19.03
C PRO A 269 0.27 -3.03 -17.50
N MET A 270 -0.72 -3.75 -16.96
CA MET A 270 -0.89 -3.90 -15.49
C MET A 270 -0.53 -5.31 -15.01
N LYS A 271 0.32 -6.03 -15.75
CA LYS A 271 0.77 -7.36 -15.35
C LYS A 271 1.46 -7.33 -13.97
N GLY A 272 1.03 -8.21 -13.05
CA GLY A 272 1.52 -8.26 -11.67
C GLY A 272 0.91 -7.19 -10.75
N ILE A 273 0.12 -6.25 -11.28
CA ILE A 273 -0.60 -5.23 -10.52
C ILE A 273 -2.09 -5.56 -10.45
N LEU A 274 -2.70 -5.79 -11.60
CA LEU A 274 -4.10 -6.17 -11.75
C LEU A 274 -4.21 -7.68 -12.01
N GLY A 275 -5.23 -8.30 -11.44
CA GLY A 275 -5.64 -9.66 -11.74
C GLY A 275 -7.12 -9.74 -12.00
N VAL A 276 -7.57 -10.87 -12.55
CA VAL A 276 -8.98 -11.20 -12.73
C VAL A 276 -9.18 -12.62 -12.21
N GLU A 277 -10.19 -12.80 -11.38
CA GLU A 277 -10.56 -14.09 -10.79
C GLU A 277 -11.93 -14.50 -11.31
N ASP A 278 -12.03 -15.74 -11.79
CA ASP A 278 -13.25 -16.33 -12.32
C ASP A 278 -13.92 -17.29 -11.34
N GLY A 279 -13.18 -17.70 -10.31
CA GLY A 279 -13.68 -18.59 -9.25
C GLY A 279 -14.59 -17.85 -8.26
N GLN A 280 -15.44 -18.61 -7.60
CA GLN A 280 -16.29 -18.10 -6.51
C GLN A 280 -15.50 -18.16 -5.19
N LEU A 281 -14.53 -17.25 -5.03
CA LEU A 281 -13.61 -17.21 -3.91
C LEU A 281 -14.07 -16.24 -2.82
N VAL A 282 -13.44 -16.34 -1.65
CA VAL A 282 -13.68 -15.48 -0.49
C VAL A 282 -12.38 -14.84 0.00
N SER A 283 -12.47 -13.88 0.90
CA SER A 283 -11.34 -13.05 1.31
C SER A 283 -10.05 -13.82 1.63
N MET A 284 -10.14 -14.93 2.38
CA MET A 284 -8.92 -15.65 2.81
C MET A 284 -8.21 -16.41 1.70
N ASP A 285 -8.85 -16.63 0.55
CA ASP A 285 -8.22 -17.23 -0.63
C ASP A 285 -7.22 -16.25 -1.29
N PHE A 286 -7.37 -14.96 -1.04
CA PHE A 286 -6.48 -13.90 -1.54
C PHE A 286 -5.40 -13.50 -0.52
N LYS A 287 -5.30 -14.17 0.63
CA LYS A 287 -4.25 -13.89 1.60
C LYS A 287 -2.87 -14.23 1.04
N GLY A 288 -1.98 -13.26 1.04
CA GLY A 288 -0.63 -13.38 0.47
C GLY A 288 -0.59 -13.16 -1.04
N ASP A 289 -1.69 -12.74 -1.67
CA ASP A 289 -1.65 -12.34 -3.08
C ASP A 289 -0.88 -11.02 -3.22
N GLU A 290 0.08 -11.00 -4.12
CA GLU A 290 0.97 -9.87 -4.34
C GLU A 290 0.36 -8.76 -5.21
N ARG A 291 -0.73 -9.06 -5.90
CA ARG A 291 -1.39 -8.08 -6.79
C ARG A 291 -2.13 -7.02 -5.99
N SER A 292 -2.16 -5.80 -6.52
CA SER A 292 -2.83 -4.67 -5.89
C SER A 292 -4.35 -4.72 -6.00
N SER A 293 -4.87 -5.31 -7.08
CA SER A 293 -6.29 -5.29 -7.43
C SER A 293 -6.64 -6.58 -8.16
N ILE A 294 -7.57 -7.36 -7.62
CA ILE A 294 -8.00 -8.61 -8.24
C ILE A 294 -9.49 -8.53 -8.47
N ILE A 295 -9.89 -8.34 -9.74
CA ILE A 295 -11.28 -8.20 -10.14
C ILE A 295 -12.02 -9.53 -9.92
N ASP A 296 -13.11 -9.48 -9.19
CA ASP A 296 -14.07 -10.57 -9.04
C ASP A 296 -14.99 -10.56 -10.27
N ALA A 297 -14.62 -11.30 -11.30
CA ALA A 297 -15.33 -11.27 -12.58
C ALA A 297 -16.78 -11.73 -12.47
N PRO A 298 -17.12 -12.78 -11.66
CA PRO A 298 -18.51 -13.18 -11.44
C PRO A 298 -19.39 -12.09 -10.80
N SER A 299 -18.79 -11.16 -10.04
CA SER A 299 -19.50 -10.09 -9.35
C SER A 299 -19.58 -8.78 -10.14
N THR A 300 -19.01 -8.73 -11.35
CA THR A 300 -19.15 -7.57 -12.24
C THR A 300 -20.58 -7.43 -12.72
N MET A 301 -21.16 -6.23 -12.61
CA MET A 301 -22.53 -5.94 -13.01
C MET A 301 -22.59 -4.74 -13.94
N SER A 302 -23.55 -4.80 -14.89
CA SER A 302 -23.89 -3.67 -15.76
C SER A 302 -25.42 -3.53 -15.82
N LEU A 303 -25.94 -2.40 -15.34
CA LEU A 303 -27.37 -2.12 -15.35
C LEU A 303 -27.66 -1.06 -16.41
N GLY A 304 -28.46 -1.43 -17.40
CA GLY A 304 -28.79 -0.57 -18.53
C GLY A 304 -27.57 -0.10 -19.34
N GLY A 305 -26.45 -0.80 -19.22
CA GLY A 305 -25.20 -0.53 -19.92
C GLY A 305 -24.38 0.65 -19.37
N SER A 306 -24.99 1.64 -18.73
CA SER A 306 -24.30 2.84 -18.28
C SER A 306 -24.04 2.91 -16.77
N PHE A 307 -24.60 2.00 -16.00
CA PHE A 307 -24.41 1.96 -14.55
C PHE A 307 -23.80 0.62 -14.15
N ILE A 308 -22.56 0.65 -13.67
CA ILE A 308 -21.77 -0.55 -13.40
C ILE A 308 -21.42 -0.69 -11.92
N LYS A 309 -21.19 -1.94 -11.53
CA LYS A 309 -20.56 -2.31 -10.25
C LYS A 309 -19.37 -3.22 -10.53
N VAL A 310 -18.25 -2.93 -9.87
CA VAL A 310 -17.03 -3.75 -9.92
C VAL A 310 -16.58 -4.04 -8.49
N ILE A 311 -16.27 -5.29 -8.25
CA ILE A 311 -15.69 -5.80 -7.01
C ILE A 311 -14.22 -6.14 -7.25
N ALA A 312 -13.34 -5.66 -6.38
CA ALA A 312 -11.91 -5.94 -6.48
C ALA A 312 -11.33 -6.31 -5.10
N TRP A 313 -10.71 -7.47 -5.02
CA TRP A 313 -10.02 -7.98 -3.84
C TRP A 313 -8.60 -7.47 -3.75
N TYR A 314 -8.06 -7.36 -2.54
CA TYR A 314 -6.65 -7.06 -2.31
C TYR A 314 -6.20 -7.50 -0.91
N ASP A 315 -4.99 -8.03 -0.82
CA ASP A 315 -4.35 -8.17 0.49
C ASP A 315 -3.79 -6.81 0.90
N ASN A 316 -4.46 -6.15 1.84
CA ASN A 316 -4.16 -4.78 2.25
C ASN A 316 -2.81 -4.63 2.97
N GLU A 317 -2.19 -5.73 3.43
CA GLU A 317 -0.85 -5.71 4.00
C GLU A 317 0.20 -6.25 3.01
N TRP A 318 0.04 -7.48 2.51
CA TRP A 318 1.03 -8.12 1.66
C TRP A 318 1.10 -7.49 0.27
N GLY A 319 -0.03 -7.41 -0.44
CA GLY A 319 -0.08 -6.79 -1.77
C GLY A 319 0.42 -5.34 -1.74
N TYR A 320 0.06 -4.58 -0.70
CA TYR A 320 0.56 -3.22 -0.52
C TYR A 320 2.07 -3.18 -0.24
N SER A 321 2.60 -4.09 0.58
CA SER A 321 4.03 -4.16 0.87
C SER A 321 4.85 -4.56 -0.37
N CYS A 322 4.30 -5.41 -1.23
CA CYS A 322 4.87 -5.70 -2.55
C CYS A 322 4.94 -4.43 -3.41
N ARG A 323 3.90 -3.59 -3.40
CA ARG A 323 3.91 -2.29 -4.12
C ARG A 323 4.94 -1.32 -3.55
N VAL A 324 5.14 -1.30 -2.24
CA VAL A 324 6.23 -0.51 -1.62
C VAL A 324 7.60 -0.99 -2.13
N ALA A 325 7.85 -2.31 -2.15
CA ALA A 325 9.10 -2.87 -2.67
C ALA A 325 9.31 -2.55 -4.16
N ASP A 326 8.26 -2.72 -4.97
CA ASP A 326 8.34 -2.46 -6.42
C ASP A 326 8.53 -0.97 -6.71
N LEU A 327 7.92 -0.07 -5.93
CA LEU A 327 8.13 1.38 -6.10
C LEU A 327 9.53 1.81 -5.64
N VAL A 328 10.07 1.20 -4.58
CA VAL A 328 11.48 1.39 -4.18
C VAL A 328 12.41 0.97 -5.32
N LYS A 329 12.18 -0.18 -5.94
CA LYS A 329 12.94 -0.63 -7.11
C LYS A 329 12.82 0.37 -8.27
N TYR A 330 11.60 0.78 -8.61
CA TYR A 330 11.34 1.75 -9.67
C TYR A 330 12.09 3.07 -9.46
N MET A 331 12.11 3.56 -8.20
CA MET A 331 12.86 4.75 -7.81
C MET A 331 14.36 4.50 -7.89
N ALA A 332 14.85 3.34 -7.41
CA ALA A 332 16.26 2.97 -7.40
C ALA A 332 16.87 2.95 -8.81
N GLU A 333 16.16 2.38 -9.78
CA GLU A 333 16.57 2.33 -11.18
C GLU A 333 16.70 3.72 -11.84
N ARG A 334 16.12 4.75 -11.20
CA ARG A 334 16.06 6.14 -11.68
C ARG A 334 16.80 7.11 -10.78
N LEU A 335 17.51 6.63 -9.75
CA LEU A 335 18.36 7.47 -8.92
C LEU A 335 19.51 8.03 -9.77
N ALA A 336 19.50 9.33 -9.99
CA ALA A 336 20.56 10.07 -10.67
C ALA A 336 21.78 10.30 -9.76
#